data_ee24cacd96351d6e356246fc63cae411
#
_entry.id   ee24cacd96351d6e356246fc63cae411
#
_cell.length_a   1.000
_cell.length_b   1.000
_cell.length_c   1.000
_cell.angle_alpha   90.00
_cell.angle_beta   90.00
_cell.angle_gamma   90.00
#
_symmetry.space_group_name_H-M   'P 1'
#
loop_
_entity.id
_entity.type
_entity.pdbx_description
1 polymer ?
#
loop_
_entity_poly.entity_id
_entity_poly.type
_entity_poly.pdbx_seq_one_letter_code
_entity_poly.pdbx_strand_id
1 'polypeptide(L)'
;MRLSKNFTLSEITKSNTAKRLGIKNAPDKEHLNNMQILIRDLIQPMRDALGPIRISSGYRSPALNRAIGGSSKSQHCKGQAVDIQFFKKGEMCNKEIYDWVIKEEIEFDQMINEFDYAWIHISLKSNGKNRKQILEAYKDSDGDTAYKVADI
;
A
#
# COMPACT_ATOMS: atom_id res chain seq x y z
N MET A 1 16.11 2.29 -10.52
CA MET A 1 15.71 0.90 -10.82
C MET A 1 14.21 0.85 -11.12
N ARG A 2 13.85 0.22 -12.19
CA ARG A 2 12.44 0.04 -12.59
C ARG A 2 11.94 -1.30 -12.08
N LEU A 3 10.79 -1.31 -11.40
CA LEU A 3 10.18 -2.54 -10.86
C LEU A 3 9.18 -3.15 -11.85
N SER A 4 8.52 -2.32 -12.64
CA SER A 4 7.61 -2.71 -13.71
C SER A 4 7.50 -1.59 -14.73
N LYS A 5 6.66 -1.75 -15.74
CA LYS A 5 6.48 -0.77 -16.82
C LYS A 5 6.27 0.67 -16.31
N ASN A 6 5.46 0.84 -15.26
CA ASN A 6 5.05 2.18 -14.78
C ASN A 6 5.55 2.52 -13.38
N PHE A 7 6.29 1.65 -12.71
CA PHE A 7 6.71 1.87 -11.32
C PHE A 7 8.21 1.71 -11.14
N THR A 8 8.80 2.63 -10.37
CA THR A 8 10.23 2.62 -10.05
C THR A 8 10.44 2.39 -8.56
N LEU A 9 11.63 1.92 -8.20
CA LEU A 9 12.04 1.76 -6.80
C LEU A 9 11.96 3.10 -6.05
N SER A 10 12.33 4.18 -6.72
CA SER A 10 12.30 5.53 -6.16
C SER A 10 10.88 5.92 -5.67
N GLU A 11 9.85 5.61 -6.44
CA GLU A 11 8.46 5.88 -6.06
C GLU A 11 8.05 5.10 -4.81
N ILE A 12 8.51 3.85 -4.68
CA ILE A 12 8.12 2.96 -3.58
C ILE A 12 8.87 3.31 -2.29
N THR A 13 10.08 3.87 -2.39
CA THR A 13 10.92 4.20 -1.23
C THR A 13 10.88 5.67 -0.86
N LYS A 14 10.21 6.50 -1.63
CA LYS A 14 10.12 7.94 -1.39
C LYS A 14 9.42 8.21 -0.06
N SER A 15 10.02 9.06 0.77
CA SER A 15 9.44 9.50 2.03
C SER A 15 9.96 10.89 2.39
N ASN A 16 9.06 11.86 2.50
CA ASN A 16 9.42 13.20 2.93
C ASN A 16 9.91 13.20 4.38
N THR A 17 9.36 12.37 5.23
CA THR A 17 9.79 12.21 6.62
C THR A 17 11.20 11.64 6.71
N ALA A 18 11.50 10.60 5.93
CA ALA A 18 12.85 10.03 5.89
C ALA A 18 13.88 11.08 5.43
N LYS A 19 13.55 11.84 4.41
CA LYS A 19 14.41 12.90 3.89
C LYS A 19 14.64 13.99 4.95
N ARG A 20 13.57 14.45 5.60
CA ARG A 20 13.65 15.49 6.63
C ARG A 20 14.50 15.06 7.83
N LEU A 21 14.35 13.80 8.26
CA LEU A 21 15.03 13.26 9.44
C LEU A 21 16.38 12.62 9.12
N GLY A 22 16.80 12.58 7.85
CA GLY A 22 18.04 11.96 7.44
C GLY A 22 18.07 10.45 7.61
N ILE A 23 16.90 9.80 7.54
CA ILE A 23 16.78 8.35 7.69
C ILE A 23 16.96 7.68 6.33
N LYS A 24 17.86 6.68 6.26
CA LYS A 24 18.00 5.86 5.06
C LYS A 24 16.81 4.93 4.93
N ASN A 25 16.10 5.01 3.80
CA ASN A 25 14.92 4.19 3.54
C ASN A 25 15.17 3.25 2.36
N ALA A 26 16.17 2.40 2.49
CA ALA A 26 16.57 1.45 1.47
C ALA A 26 16.21 0.03 1.89
N PRO A 27 15.51 -0.75 1.03
CA PRO A 27 15.18 -2.13 1.32
C PRO A 27 16.41 -3.04 1.20
N ASP A 28 16.43 -4.12 1.98
CA ASP A 28 17.36 -5.20 1.76
C ASP A 28 16.91 -6.06 0.55
N LYS A 29 17.67 -7.10 0.25
CA LYS A 29 17.40 -7.96 -0.90
C LYS A 29 16.05 -8.69 -0.80
N GLU A 30 15.69 -9.17 0.38
CA GLU A 30 14.42 -9.86 0.62
C GLU A 30 13.24 -8.91 0.45
N HIS A 31 13.32 -7.73 1.05
CA HIS A 31 12.26 -6.73 0.97
C HIS A 31 12.11 -6.20 -0.46
N LEU A 32 13.21 -6.02 -1.17
CA LEU A 32 13.18 -5.62 -2.58
C LEU A 32 12.46 -6.67 -3.43
N ASN A 33 12.75 -7.94 -3.19
CA ASN A 33 12.07 -9.04 -3.90
C ASN A 33 10.55 -9.02 -3.64
N ASN A 34 10.15 -8.80 -2.38
CA ASN A 34 8.74 -8.67 -2.02
C ASN A 34 8.07 -7.51 -2.76
N MET A 35 8.75 -6.37 -2.84
CA MET A 35 8.25 -5.20 -3.57
C MET A 35 8.09 -5.48 -5.06
N GLN A 36 9.02 -6.18 -5.66
CA GLN A 36 8.93 -6.55 -7.08
C GLN A 36 7.70 -7.42 -7.35
N ILE A 37 7.43 -8.38 -6.45
CA ILE A 37 6.26 -9.26 -6.57
C ILE A 37 4.96 -8.46 -6.39
N LEU A 38 4.88 -7.62 -5.37
CA LEU A 38 3.72 -6.76 -5.12
C LEU A 38 3.40 -5.89 -6.34
N ILE A 39 4.40 -5.24 -6.88
CA ILE A 39 4.22 -4.32 -8.02
C ILE A 39 3.86 -5.09 -9.28
N ARG A 40 4.57 -6.17 -9.58
CA ARG A 40 4.35 -6.96 -10.80
C ARG A 40 2.98 -7.65 -10.81
N ASP A 41 2.60 -8.25 -9.68
CA ASP A 41 1.43 -9.14 -9.62
C ASP A 41 0.14 -8.42 -9.19
N LEU A 42 0.22 -7.26 -8.58
CA LEU A 42 -0.95 -6.55 -8.09
C LEU A 42 -1.07 -5.11 -8.60
N ILE A 43 -0.05 -4.29 -8.38
CA ILE A 43 -0.18 -2.85 -8.64
C ILE A 43 -0.08 -2.53 -10.13
N GLN A 44 0.81 -3.17 -10.89
CA GLN A 44 0.90 -2.96 -12.33
C GLN A 44 -0.38 -3.42 -13.07
N PRO A 45 -0.94 -4.61 -12.78
CA PRO A 45 -2.24 -4.99 -13.36
C PRO A 45 -3.36 -4.01 -13.05
N MET A 46 -3.39 -3.49 -11.82
CA MET A 46 -4.36 -2.45 -11.41
C MET A 46 -4.18 -1.19 -12.25
N ARG A 47 -2.93 -0.74 -12.41
CA ARG A 47 -2.56 0.42 -13.22
C ARG A 47 -3.00 0.25 -14.68
N ASP A 48 -2.81 -0.96 -15.22
CA ASP A 48 -3.18 -1.25 -16.61
C ASP A 48 -4.69 -1.23 -16.81
N ALA A 49 -5.46 -1.65 -15.81
CA ALA A 49 -6.92 -1.69 -15.88
C ALA A 49 -7.57 -0.33 -15.61
N LEU A 50 -7.10 0.41 -14.62
CA LEU A 50 -7.76 1.64 -14.13
C LEU A 50 -7.16 2.92 -14.69
N GLY A 51 -5.85 2.96 -14.90
CA GLY A 51 -5.10 4.17 -15.24
C GLY A 51 -4.06 4.51 -14.16
N PRO A 52 -3.44 5.68 -14.22
CA PRO A 52 -2.35 6.05 -13.32
C PRO A 52 -2.71 5.91 -11.84
N ILE A 53 -1.90 5.15 -11.12
CA ILE A 53 -2.01 4.93 -9.67
C ILE A 53 -0.86 5.68 -8.99
N ARG A 54 -1.19 6.47 -7.97
CA ARG A 54 -0.21 7.16 -7.13
C ARG A 54 0.09 6.31 -5.90
N ILE A 55 1.36 6.10 -5.62
CA ILE A 55 1.82 5.47 -4.39
C ILE A 55 2.16 6.58 -3.41
N SER A 56 1.35 6.74 -2.37
CA SER A 56 1.55 7.76 -1.34
C SER A 56 2.49 7.28 -0.23
N SER A 57 2.55 5.97 0.02
CA SER A 57 3.48 5.35 0.96
C SER A 57 3.78 3.93 0.49
N GLY A 58 5.05 3.60 0.40
CA GLY A 58 5.49 2.26 0.02
C GLY A 58 6.35 1.63 1.11
N TYR A 59 7.59 1.29 0.78
CA TYR A 59 8.51 0.69 1.73
C TYR A 59 8.86 1.64 2.86
N ARG A 60 8.91 1.11 4.07
CA ARG A 60 9.40 1.82 5.27
C ARG A 60 10.47 0.99 5.95
N SER A 61 11.68 1.55 6.07
CA SER A 61 12.71 0.92 6.90
C SER A 61 12.23 0.87 8.36
N PRO A 62 12.76 -0.05 9.19
CA PRO A 62 12.39 -0.09 10.60
C PRO A 62 12.58 1.25 11.32
N ALA A 63 13.66 1.98 11.02
CA ALA A 63 13.91 3.29 11.61
C ALA A 63 12.86 4.32 11.21
N LEU A 64 12.49 4.37 9.92
CA LEU A 64 11.42 5.26 9.46
C LEU A 64 10.08 4.91 10.09
N ASN A 65 9.76 3.62 10.15
CA ASN A 65 8.51 3.16 10.74
C ASN A 65 8.40 3.56 12.22
N ARG A 66 9.47 3.45 12.97
CA ARG A 66 9.51 3.92 14.38
C ARG A 66 9.31 5.43 14.47
N ALA A 67 9.94 6.19 13.58
CA ALA A 67 9.85 7.65 13.57
C ALA A 67 8.42 8.15 13.34
N ILE A 68 7.63 7.45 12.54
CA ILE A 68 6.23 7.81 12.26
C ILE A 68 5.22 7.12 13.17
N GLY A 69 5.67 6.31 14.13
CA GLY A 69 4.79 5.61 15.08
C GLY A 69 4.03 4.43 14.47
N GLY A 70 4.55 3.83 13.41
CA GLY A 70 3.94 2.67 12.77
C GLY A 70 4.09 1.39 13.61
N SER A 71 3.21 0.41 13.35
CA SER A 71 3.28 -0.91 13.98
C SER A 71 4.57 -1.63 13.61
N SER A 72 5.21 -2.27 14.59
CA SER A 72 6.40 -3.11 14.35
C SER A 72 6.12 -4.31 13.43
N LYS A 73 4.84 -4.66 13.27
CA LYS A 73 4.39 -5.76 12.40
C LYS A 73 3.89 -5.28 11.03
N SER A 74 4.10 -4.01 10.71
CA SER A 74 3.63 -3.43 9.45
C SER A 74 4.24 -4.13 8.23
N GLN A 75 3.39 -4.48 7.27
CA GLN A 75 3.83 -5.06 6.00
C GLN A 75 4.59 -4.07 5.12
N HIS A 76 4.46 -2.76 5.36
CA HIS A 76 5.30 -1.74 4.72
C HIS A 76 6.78 -1.99 5.02
N CYS A 77 7.11 -2.48 6.21
CA CYS A 77 8.51 -2.77 6.60
C CYS A 77 9.08 -4.01 5.91
N LYS A 78 8.23 -4.84 5.34
CA LYS A 78 8.63 -6.06 4.63
C LYS A 78 8.62 -5.90 3.11
N GLY A 79 8.25 -4.73 2.62
CA GLY A 79 8.07 -4.50 1.19
C GLY A 79 6.83 -5.17 0.62
N GLN A 80 5.83 -5.46 1.45
CA GLN A 80 4.63 -6.20 1.08
C GLN A 80 3.37 -5.33 0.99
N ALA A 81 3.46 -4.05 1.30
CA ALA A 81 2.30 -3.16 1.32
C ALA A 81 2.59 -1.81 0.68
N VAL A 82 1.55 -1.24 0.09
CA VAL A 82 1.55 0.15 -0.39
C VAL A 82 0.24 0.81 0.02
N ASP A 83 0.30 2.13 0.21
CA ASP A 83 -0.87 2.99 0.29
C ASP A 83 -0.99 3.69 -1.04
N ILE A 84 -2.15 3.61 -1.67
CA ILE A 84 -2.35 4.07 -3.04
C ILE A 84 -3.59 4.94 -3.18
N GLN A 85 -3.55 5.79 -4.22
CA GLN A 85 -4.64 6.68 -4.60
C GLN A 85 -4.81 6.66 -6.11
N PHE A 86 -6.05 6.85 -6.56
CA PHE A 86 -6.40 6.90 -7.96
C PHE A 86 -7.19 8.17 -8.23
N PHE A 87 -6.78 8.92 -9.25
CA PHE A 87 -7.43 10.17 -9.65
C PHE A 87 -7.89 10.09 -11.10
N LYS A 88 -9.10 10.56 -11.35
CA LYS A 88 -9.64 10.75 -12.69
C LYS A 88 -9.98 12.23 -12.87
N LYS A 89 -9.42 12.86 -13.91
CA LYS A 89 -9.70 14.28 -14.21
C LYS A 89 -9.52 15.19 -13.00
N GLY A 90 -8.51 14.90 -12.18
CA GLY A 90 -8.21 15.67 -10.98
C GLY A 90 -9.03 15.31 -9.74
N GLU A 91 -10.00 14.42 -9.85
CA GLU A 91 -10.83 13.98 -8.74
C GLU A 91 -10.35 12.63 -8.18
N MET A 92 -10.34 12.51 -6.86
CA MET A 92 -9.96 11.28 -6.18
C MET A 92 -11.09 10.25 -6.30
N CYS A 93 -10.73 9.07 -6.84
CA CYS A 93 -11.66 7.99 -7.12
C CYS A 93 -11.21 6.66 -6.50
N ASN A 94 -10.78 6.69 -5.24
CA ASN A 94 -10.17 5.53 -4.58
C ASN A 94 -11.12 4.34 -4.43
N LYS A 95 -12.42 4.58 -4.38
CA LYS A 95 -13.41 3.50 -4.34
C LYS A 95 -13.32 2.60 -5.58
N GLU A 96 -12.90 3.12 -6.72
CA GLU A 96 -12.73 2.33 -7.92
C GLU A 96 -11.62 1.28 -7.79
N ILE A 97 -10.55 1.59 -7.02
CA ILE A 97 -9.51 0.59 -6.69
C ILE A 97 -10.13 -0.56 -5.92
N TYR A 98 -10.83 -0.22 -4.85
CA TYR A 98 -11.48 -1.16 -3.95
C TYR A 98 -12.45 -2.07 -4.71
N ASP A 99 -13.34 -1.49 -5.50
CA ASP A 99 -14.33 -2.22 -6.27
C ASP A 99 -13.68 -3.13 -7.33
N TRP A 100 -12.61 -2.66 -7.98
CA TRP A 100 -11.88 -3.45 -8.98
C TRP A 100 -11.24 -4.70 -8.38
N VAL A 101 -10.59 -4.57 -7.22
CA VAL A 101 -9.95 -5.70 -6.53
C VAL A 101 -10.99 -6.77 -6.18
N ILE A 102 -12.15 -6.35 -5.66
CA ILE A 102 -13.23 -7.26 -5.27
C ILE A 102 -13.84 -7.93 -6.50
N LYS A 103 -14.18 -7.14 -7.52
CA LYS A 103 -14.86 -7.64 -8.73
C LYS A 103 -14.00 -8.62 -9.52
N GLU A 104 -12.70 -8.31 -9.68
CA GLU A 104 -11.78 -9.13 -10.47
C GLU A 104 -11.21 -10.31 -9.69
N GLU A 105 -11.59 -10.45 -8.42
CA GLU A 105 -11.10 -11.52 -7.54
C GLU A 105 -9.57 -11.61 -7.52
N ILE A 106 -8.92 -10.44 -7.49
CA ILE A 106 -7.46 -10.32 -7.50
C ILE A 106 -6.88 -10.89 -6.20
N GLU A 107 -5.73 -11.56 -6.31
CA GLU A 107 -5.01 -12.08 -5.15
C GLU A 107 -4.40 -10.93 -4.35
N PHE A 108 -4.66 -10.87 -3.04
CA PHE A 108 -4.08 -9.92 -2.09
C PHE A 108 -4.14 -10.47 -0.67
N ASP A 109 -3.31 -9.93 0.24
CA ASP A 109 -3.33 -10.37 1.64
C ASP A 109 -4.34 -9.55 2.45
N GLN A 110 -4.19 -8.22 2.46
CA GLN A 110 -5.08 -7.34 3.20
C GLN A 110 -5.33 -6.08 2.38
N MET A 111 -6.58 -5.64 2.35
CA MET A 111 -6.97 -4.36 1.76
C MET A 111 -7.75 -3.57 2.81
N ILE A 112 -7.36 -2.32 3.02
CA ILE A 112 -8.01 -1.45 3.99
C ILE A 112 -8.51 -0.19 3.29
N ASN A 113 -9.82 0.06 3.43
CA ASN A 113 -10.39 1.35 3.12
C ASN A 113 -10.06 2.28 4.29
N GLU A 114 -9.12 3.19 4.08
CA GLU A 114 -8.63 4.09 5.11
C GLU A 114 -9.46 5.38 5.12
N PHE A 115 -10.25 5.56 6.21
CA PHE A 115 -10.99 6.79 6.49
C PHE A 115 -11.87 7.26 5.33
N ASP A 116 -12.87 6.46 4.98
CA ASP A 116 -13.82 6.77 3.92
C ASP A 116 -13.14 7.04 2.57
N TYR A 117 -12.32 6.10 2.15
CA TYR A 117 -11.59 6.13 0.87
C TYR A 117 -10.58 7.27 0.71
N ALA A 118 -10.01 7.78 1.80
CA ALA A 118 -8.93 8.77 1.72
C ALA A 118 -7.69 8.19 1.02
N TRP A 119 -7.41 6.91 1.24
CA TRP A 119 -6.48 6.09 0.48
C TRP A 119 -6.82 4.61 0.68
N ILE A 120 -6.22 3.78 -0.14
CA ILE A 120 -6.36 2.32 -0.01
C ILE A 120 -5.02 1.74 0.38
N HIS A 121 -5.00 1.04 1.51
CA HIS A 121 -3.86 0.21 1.89
C HIS A 121 -4.07 -1.18 1.29
N ILE A 122 -3.06 -1.72 0.60
CA ILE A 122 -3.16 -3.07 0.05
C ILE A 122 -1.82 -3.78 0.16
N SER A 123 -1.87 -5.08 0.46
CA SER A 123 -0.69 -5.91 0.64
C SER A 123 -0.78 -7.22 -0.11
N LEU A 124 0.39 -7.81 -0.37
CA LEU A 124 0.51 -9.11 -1.02
C LEU A 124 1.70 -9.84 -0.40
N LYS A 125 1.48 -11.07 0.07
CA LYS A 125 2.56 -11.93 0.56
C LYS A 125 3.18 -12.69 -0.59
N SER A 126 4.51 -12.71 -0.65
CA SER A 126 5.24 -13.38 -1.72
C SER A 126 5.15 -14.90 -1.65
N ASN A 127 4.79 -15.46 -0.48
CA ASN A 127 4.64 -16.90 -0.29
C ASN A 127 3.29 -17.46 -0.75
N GLY A 128 2.38 -16.62 -1.25
CA GLY A 128 1.05 -17.03 -1.72
C GLY A 128 0.03 -17.31 -0.62
N LYS A 129 0.40 -17.19 0.65
CA LYS A 129 -0.51 -17.45 1.78
C LYS A 129 -1.27 -16.19 2.17
N ASN A 130 -2.09 -15.70 1.25
CA ASN A 130 -2.82 -14.43 1.39
C ASN A 130 -4.16 -14.65 2.06
N ARG A 131 -4.49 -13.76 3.02
CA ARG A 131 -5.73 -13.82 3.82
C ARG A 131 -6.96 -13.33 3.06
N LYS A 132 -6.79 -12.49 2.05
CA LYS A 132 -7.88 -11.78 1.37
C LYS A 132 -8.79 -11.03 2.35
N GLN A 133 -8.19 -10.46 3.38
CA GLN A 133 -8.89 -9.73 4.43
C GLN A 133 -9.21 -8.31 3.97
N ILE A 134 -10.46 -7.89 4.13
CA ILE A 134 -10.91 -6.54 3.77
C ILE A 134 -11.39 -5.84 5.03
N LEU A 135 -10.76 -4.71 5.35
CA LEU A 135 -11.05 -3.92 6.54
C LEU A 135 -11.43 -2.49 6.17
N GLU A 136 -12.09 -1.83 7.11
CA GLU A 136 -12.30 -0.39 7.10
C GLU A 136 -11.63 0.22 8.32
N ALA A 137 -10.81 1.25 8.13
CA ALA A 137 -10.24 2.04 9.21
C ALA A 137 -11.11 3.26 9.47
N TYR A 138 -11.32 3.56 10.74
CA TYR A 138 -12.13 4.70 11.16
C TYR A 138 -11.59 5.28 12.48
N LYS A 139 -12.01 6.48 12.81
CA LYS A 139 -11.71 7.06 14.13
C LYS A 139 -12.82 6.69 15.09
N ASP A 140 -12.45 6.14 16.25
CA ASP A 140 -13.40 5.84 17.31
C ASP A 140 -13.78 7.10 18.11
N SER A 141 -14.60 6.93 19.17
CA SER A 141 -15.04 8.05 19.99
C SER A 141 -13.92 8.80 20.71
N ASP A 142 -12.77 8.14 20.93
CA ASP A 142 -11.59 8.72 21.55
C ASP A 142 -10.62 9.36 20.54
N GLY A 143 -10.95 9.29 19.25
CA GLY A 143 -10.10 9.81 18.17
C GLY A 143 -8.97 8.85 17.76
N ASP A 144 -8.98 7.63 18.28
CA ASP A 144 -8.00 6.60 17.92
C ASP A 144 -8.42 5.85 16.67
N THR A 145 -7.44 5.36 15.91
CA THR A 145 -7.72 4.55 14.74
C THR A 145 -8.18 3.15 15.15
N ALA A 146 -9.33 2.75 14.65
CA ALA A 146 -9.90 1.41 14.85
C ALA A 146 -10.20 0.78 13.50
N TYR A 147 -10.33 -0.54 13.48
CA TYR A 147 -10.58 -1.31 12.26
C TYR A 147 -11.78 -2.21 12.45
N LYS A 148 -12.56 -2.37 11.40
CA LYS A 148 -13.68 -3.33 11.36
C LYS A 148 -13.65 -4.09 10.04
N VAL A 149 -14.20 -5.30 10.05
CA VAL A 149 -14.37 -6.07 8.81
C VAL A 149 -15.35 -5.32 7.90
N ALA A 150 -14.96 -5.16 6.63
CA ALA A 150 -15.80 -4.45 5.68
C ALA A 150 -17.07 -5.23 5.38
N ASP A 151 -18.17 -4.49 5.26
CA ASP A 151 -19.48 -5.01 4.85
C ASP A 151 -19.57 -4.87 3.33
N ILE A 152 -19.37 -5.99 2.62
CA ILE A 152 -19.36 -6.04 1.15
C ILE A 152 -20.42 -6.96 0.59
#